data_2bc5ff42dcb7d23d7ac3596b9ffa0686
#
_entry.id   2bc5ff42dcb7d23d7ac3596b9ffa0686
#
_cell.length_a   1.000
_cell.length_b   1.000
_cell.length_c   1.000
_cell.angle_alpha   90.00
_cell.angle_beta   90.00
_cell.angle_gamma   90.00
#
_symmetry.space_group_name_H-M   'P 1'
#
loop_
_entity.id
_entity.type
_entity.pdbx_description
1 polymer ?
#
loop_
_entity_poly.entity_id
_entity_poly.type
_entity_poly.pdbx_seq_one_letter_code
_entity_poly.pdbx_strand_id
1 'polypeptide(L)'
;MNVLWVKDNNIGHEKQVDVLLKELSKKLNLKIDSRIVKNSFPFQKKIDNVKSNYYDILIGAGHKTHSILLKNKKNQKKTTKAIAILSPTFYKSKFDIICTPSHDKHKFNSKDNVIFYEGSLVTVSLKETREDVIMIAIGGNNKHYIFDQDHIYGQMEYFLSINSNKHCYIFNSRRTPREISKKISSQYKDNER
;
A
#
# COMPACT_ATOMS: atom_id res chain seq x y z
N MET A 1 22.25 -8.90 -4.86
CA MET A 1 21.87 -8.87 -3.42
C MET A 1 20.66 -9.76 -3.22
N ASN A 2 20.65 -10.56 -2.15
CA ASN A 2 19.52 -11.43 -1.82
C ASN A 2 18.53 -10.69 -0.92
N VAL A 3 17.28 -10.60 -1.33
CA VAL A 3 16.22 -9.87 -0.64
C VAL A 3 15.15 -10.83 -0.14
N LEU A 4 14.82 -10.78 1.15
CA LEU A 4 13.63 -11.43 1.69
C LEU A 4 12.49 -10.40 1.76
N TRP A 5 11.47 -10.60 0.95
CA TRP A 5 10.26 -9.81 0.98
C TRP A 5 9.17 -10.51 1.79
N VAL A 6 8.83 -9.95 2.94
CA VAL A 6 7.75 -10.46 3.81
C VAL A 6 6.43 -9.77 3.45
N LYS A 7 5.42 -10.57 3.10
CA LYS A 7 4.08 -10.15 2.66
C LYS A 7 3.02 -10.44 3.72
N ASP A 8 2.05 -9.55 3.88
CA ASP A 8 0.94 -9.70 4.84
C ASP A 8 -0.44 -9.92 4.20
N ASN A 9 -0.48 -10.21 2.89
CA ASN A 9 -1.69 -10.34 2.07
C ASN A 9 -2.54 -9.06 1.99
N ASN A 10 -1.96 -7.90 2.28
CA ASN A 10 -2.59 -6.62 2.03
C ASN A 10 -2.08 -6.05 0.69
N ILE A 11 -2.96 -6.00 -0.31
CA ILE A 11 -2.60 -5.55 -1.66
C ILE A 11 -1.98 -4.14 -1.65
N GLY A 12 -2.49 -3.22 -0.81
CA GLY A 12 -1.94 -1.86 -0.70
C GLY A 12 -0.52 -1.82 -0.14
N HIS A 13 -0.21 -2.70 0.82
CA HIS A 13 1.15 -2.86 1.37
C HIS A 13 2.09 -3.48 0.35
N GLU A 14 1.64 -4.55 -0.31
CA GLU A 14 2.45 -5.28 -1.29
C GLU A 14 2.79 -4.41 -2.50
N LYS A 15 1.85 -3.61 -3.00
CA LYS A 15 2.11 -2.67 -4.10
C LYS A 15 3.20 -1.66 -3.77
N GLN A 16 3.23 -1.11 -2.56
CA GLN A 16 4.26 -0.16 -2.15
C GLN A 16 5.66 -0.79 -2.11
N VAL A 17 5.78 -2.01 -1.57
CA VAL A 17 7.06 -2.74 -1.56
C VAL A 17 7.49 -3.12 -2.96
N ASP A 18 6.56 -3.58 -3.81
CA ASP A 18 6.82 -3.96 -5.19
C ASP A 18 7.39 -2.79 -6.01
N VAL A 19 6.79 -1.62 -5.90
CA VAL A 19 7.27 -0.39 -6.56
C VAL A 19 8.71 -0.07 -6.13
N LEU A 20 8.99 -0.10 -4.83
CA LEU A 20 10.34 0.17 -4.32
C LEU A 20 11.34 -0.87 -4.82
N LEU A 21 11.00 -2.15 -4.78
CA LEU A 21 11.88 -3.22 -5.25
C LEU A 21 12.13 -3.13 -6.76
N LYS A 22 11.12 -2.77 -7.55
CA LYS A 22 11.27 -2.53 -8.99
C LYS A 22 12.24 -1.39 -9.28
N GLU A 23 12.10 -0.26 -8.58
CA GLU A 23 13.01 0.87 -8.77
C GLU A 23 14.45 0.54 -8.32
N LEU A 24 14.61 -0.16 -7.21
CA LEU A 24 15.93 -0.62 -6.77
C LEU A 24 16.55 -1.63 -7.75
N SER A 25 15.75 -2.49 -8.37
CA SER A 25 16.23 -3.47 -9.36
C SER A 25 16.79 -2.84 -10.63
N LYS A 26 16.42 -1.59 -10.94
CA LYS A 26 17.02 -0.84 -12.06
C LYS A 26 18.49 -0.46 -11.81
N LYS A 27 18.89 -0.42 -10.54
CA LYS A 27 20.23 0.01 -10.11
C LYS A 27 21.05 -1.12 -9.47
N LEU A 28 20.39 -2.15 -8.98
CA LEU A 28 20.99 -3.25 -8.21
C LEU A 28 20.52 -4.59 -8.75
N ASN A 29 21.42 -5.57 -8.83
CA ASN A 29 21.02 -6.94 -9.16
C ASN A 29 20.37 -7.59 -7.93
N LEU A 30 19.04 -7.61 -7.86
CA LEU A 30 18.26 -8.15 -6.75
C LEU A 30 17.73 -9.55 -7.07
N LYS A 31 18.01 -10.50 -6.16
CA LYS A 31 17.35 -11.81 -6.13
C LYS A 31 16.30 -11.79 -5.01
N ILE A 32 15.04 -11.67 -5.40
CA ILE A 32 13.92 -11.49 -4.48
C ILE A 32 13.29 -12.84 -4.13
N ASP A 33 13.25 -13.16 -2.84
CA ASP A 33 12.56 -14.31 -2.26
C ASP A 33 11.38 -13.79 -1.44
N SER A 34 10.14 -14.09 -1.85
CA SER A 34 8.94 -13.60 -1.16
C SER A 34 8.34 -14.67 -0.25
N ARG A 35 7.93 -14.27 0.96
CA ARG A 35 7.27 -15.14 1.94
C ARG A 35 6.04 -14.46 2.51
N ILE A 36 4.95 -15.22 2.60
CA ILE A 36 3.68 -14.75 3.17
C ILE A 36 3.65 -15.05 4.66
N VAL A 37 3.19 -14.08 5.45
CA VAL A 37 2.96 -14.24 6.88
C VAL A 37 1.81 -15.22 7.11
N LYS A 38 2.09 -16.27 7.84
CA LYS A 38 1.10 -17.25 8.29
C LYS A 38 0.78 -17.06 9.77
N ASN A 39 -0.47 -17.29 10.14
CA ASN A 39 -0.84 -17.42 11.54
C ASN A 39 -0.49 -18.84 11.99
N SER A 40 0.22 -18.95 13.11
CA SER A 40 0.55 -20.22 13.74
C SER A 40 -0.10 -20.28 15.12
N PHE A 41 -0.60 -21.43 15.51
CA PHE A 41 -1.10 -21.68 16.88
C PHE A 41 0.09 -21.71 17.87
N PRO A 42 -0.02 -21.15 19.09
CA PRO A 42 -1.03 -20.24 19.59
C PRO A 42 -0.68 -18.76 19.23
N PHE A 43 -1.45 -18.11 18.36
CA PHE A 43 -1.38 -16.66 18.00
C PHE A 43 -0.03 -16.11 17.52
N GLN A 44 0.91 -16.96 17.12
CA GLN A 44 2.19 -16.53 16.60
C GLN A 44 2.13 -16.32 15.08
N LYS A 45 2.73 -15.23 14.64
CA LYS A 45 2.97 -14.97 13.21
C LYS A 45 4.33 -15.49 12.83
N LYS A 46 4.41 -16.25 11.74
CA LYS A 46 5.68 -16.79 11.21
C LYS A 46 5.69 -16.79 9.69
N ILE A 47 6.87 -16.94 9.16
CA ILE A 47 7.13 -17.31 7.76
C ILE A 47 7.97 -18.59 7.74
N ASP A 48 7.78 -19.39 6.71
CA ASP A 48 8.49 -20.67 6.59
C ASP A 48 9.72 -20.54 5.68
N ASN A 49 10.64 -21.50 5.82
CA ASN A 49 11.77 -21.70 4.92
C ASN A 49 12.69 -20.48 4.73
N VAL A 50 12.97 -19.75 5.80
CA VAL A 50 13.92 -18.64 5.77
C VAL A 50 15.34 -19.19 5.93
N LYS A 51 16.18 -18.97 4.92
CA LYS A 51 17.59 -19.36 4.94
C LYS A 51 18.36 -18.47 5.93
N SER A 52 19.22 -19.08 6.78
CA SER A 52 20.12 -18.36 7.67
C SER A 52 21.31 -17.79 6.90
N ASN A 53 21.85 -16.66 7.34
CA ASN A 53 23.03 -15.99 6.77
C ASN A 53 23.01 -15.77 5.26
N TYR A 54 21.82 -15.65 4.67
CA TYR A 54 21.64 -15.63 3.21
C TYR A 54 21.20 -14.27 2.67
N TYR A 55 20.30 -13.58 3.37
CA TYR A 55 19.73 -12.35 2.86
C TYR A 55 20.57 -11.13 3.25
N ASP A 56 20.68 -10.21 2.29
CA ASP A 56 21.34 -8.91 2.49
C ASP A 56 20.32 -7.86 2.94
N ILE A 57 19.06 -8.00 2.49
CA ILE A 57 17.93 -7.11 2.82
C ILE A 57 16.73 -7.94 3.25
N LEU A 58 16.08 -7.51 4.34
CA LEU A 58 14.76 -7.96 4.76
C LEU A 58 13.80 -6.79 4.62
N ILE A 59 12.71 -6.92 3.87
CA ILE A 59 11.78 -5.83 3.60
C ILE A 59 10.32 -6.28 3.74
N GLY A 60 9.45 -5.39 4.21
CA GLY A 60 8.02 -5.63 4.30
C GLY A 60 7.26 -4.38 4.70
N ALA A 61 5.96 -4.37 4.44
CA ALA A 61 5.05 -3.27 4.78
C ALA A 61 3.99 -3.72 5.78
N GLY A 62 3.67 -2.81 6.70
CA GLY A 62 2.58 -2.99 7.67
C GLY A 62 2.96 -3.79 8.92
N HIS A 63 2.21 -3.56 9.99
CA HIS A 63 2.52 -4.06 11.34
C HIS A 63 2.68 -5.59 11.47
N LYS A 64 2.02 -6.36 10.58
CA LYS A 64 2.14 -7.83 10.61
C LYS A 64 3.51 -8.32 10.17
N THR A 65 4.20 -7.56 9.30
CA THR A 65 5.51 -7.95 8.77
C THR A 65 6.66 -7.48 9.67
N HIS A 66 6.52 -6.35 10.33
CA HIS A 66 7.59 -5.66 11.04
C HIS A 66 8.26 -6.54 12.14
N SER A 67 7.46 -7.19 12.98
CA SER A 67 7.98 -8.09 14.02
C SER A 67 8.71 -9.31 13.43
N ILE A 68 8.24 -9.81 12.29
CA ILE A 68 8.83 -10.94 11.59
C ILE A 68 10.18 -10.57 10.97
N LEU A 69 10.28 -9.37 10.37
CA LEU A 69 11.56 -8.87 9.85
C LEU A 69 12.62 -8.85 10.93
N LEU A 70 12.32 -8.25 12.09
CA LEU A 70 13.26 -8.15 13.21
C LEU A 70 13.61 -9.51 13.83
N LYS A 71 12.63 -10.43 13.90
CA LYS A 71 12.88 -11.81 14.37
C LYS A 71 13.86 -12.54 13.44
N ASN A 72 13.64 -12.45 12.14
CA ASN A 72 14.47 -13.14 11.15
C ASN A 72 15.84 -12.47 10.95
N LYS A 73 15.97 -11.14 11.18
CA LYS A 73 17.25 -10.44 11.12
C LYS A 73 18.29 -11.07 12.07
N LYS A 74 17.88 -11.57 13.22
CA LYS A 74 18.77 -12.22 14.20
C LYS A 74 19.53 -13.41 13.63
N ASN A 75 18.96 -14.09 12.63
CA ASN A 75 19.54 -15.28 12.00
C ASN A 75 20.24 -14.94 10.67
N GLN A 76 20.48 -13.66 10.40
CA GLN A 76 21.16 -13.20 9.20
C GLN A 76 22.55 -12.65 9.52
N LYS A 77 23.29 -12.28 8.48
CA LYS A 77 24.60 -11.61 8.60
C LYS A 77 24.47 -10.30 9.40
N LYS A 78 25.51 -9.90 10.10
CA LYS A 78 25.54 -8.59 10.79
C LYS A 78 25.30 -7.40 9.85
N THR A 79 25.67 -7.55 8.59
CA THR A 79 25.49 -6.54 7.54
C THR A 79 24.09 -6.45 6.98
N THR A 80 23.21 -7.44 7.26
CA THR A 80 21.84 -7.49 6.77
C THR A 80 21.03 -6.30 7.24
N LYS A 81 20.37 -5.63 6.31
CA LYS A 81 19.51 -4.47 6.57
C LYS A 81 18.04 -4.86 6.68
N ALA A 82 17.36 -4.43 7.73
CA ALA A 82 15.93 -4.54 7.90
C ALA A 82 15.26 -3.23 7.52
N ILE A 83 14.41 -3.25 6.49
CA ILE A 83 13.70 -2.10 5.94
C ILE A 83 12.21 -2.24 6.23
N ALA A 84 11.64 -1.29 6.95
CA ALA A 84 10.20 -1.22 7.16
C ALA A 84 9.58 -0.21 6.19
N ILE A 85 8.53 -0.63 5.50
CA ILE A 85 7.66 0.26 4.75
C ILE A 85 6.41 0.51 5.59
N LEU A 86 6.01 1.77 5.70
CA LEU A 86 5.05 2.32 6.67
C LEU A 86 5.60 2.33 8.10
N SER A 87 4.98 3.18 8.96
CA SER A 87 5.43 3.38 10.33
C SER A 87 5.26 2.13 11.19
N PRO A 88 6.36 1.56 11.75
CA PRO A 88 6.25 0.50 12.74
C PRO A 88 5.62 1.02 14.04
N THR A 89 4.77 0.21 14.67
CA THR A 89 4.17 0.53 15.98
C THR A 89 5.22 0.49 17.08
N PHE A 90 6.13 -0.52 17.04
CA PHE A 90 7.14 -0.76 18.06
C PHE A 90 8.52 -0.95 17.44
N TYR A 91 9.57 -0.80 18.28
CA TYR A 91 10.97 -1.10 17.94
C TYR A 91 11.53 -0.33 16.73
N LYS A 92 11.11 0.93 16.54
CA LYS A 92 11.55 1.77 15.41
C LYS A 92 13.07 1.86 15.27
N SER A 93 13.80 2.01 16.38
CA SER A 93 15.26 2.08 16.40
C SER A 93 15.97 0.76 16.01
N LYS A 94 15.26 -0.36 15.93
CA LYS A 94 15.83 -1.66 15.52
C LYS A 94 15.83 -1.89 14.01
N PHE A 95 15.14 -1.04 13.25
CA PHE A 95 15.20 -1.04 11.80
C PHE A 95 16.40 -0.23 11.33
N ASP A 96 17.02 -0.67 10.24
CA ASP A 96 18.10 0.11 9.63
C ASP A 96 17.53 1.28 8.81
N ILE A 97 16.37 1.05 8.17
CA ILE A 97 15.65 2.06 7.39
C ILE A 97 14.14 1.89 7.62
N ILE A 98 13.46 3.02 7.79
CA ILE A 98 11.99 3.10 7.79
C ILE A 98 11.59 4.07 6.70
N CYS A 99 10.84 3.60 5.71
CA CYS A 99 10.22 4.47 4.69
C CYS A 99 8.74 4.65 5.04
N THR A 100 8.33 5.89 5.31
CA THR A 100 6.96 6.18 5.77
C THR A 100 6.44 7.49 5.19
N PRO A 101 5.11 7.62 4.96
CA PRO A 101 4.53 8.88 4.49
C PRO A 101 4.77 10.05 5.44
N SER A 102 4.90 11.24 4.88
CA SER A 102 5.17 12.49 5.63
C SER A 102 4.13 12.81 6.70
N HIS A 103 2.88 12.41 6.52
CA HIS A 103 1.84 12.60 7.54
C HIS A 103 2.09 11.80 8.84
N ASP A 104 2.99 10.82 8.79
CA ASP A 104 3.40 10.03 9.98
C ASP A 104 4.60 10.64 10.74
N LYS A 105 5.12 11.82 10.33
CA LYS A 105 6.30 12.47 10.96
C LYS A 105 6.17 12.63 12.47
N HIS A 106 4.95 12.94 12.95
CA HIS A 106 4.65 13.13 14.37
C HIS A 106 4.86 11.85 15.21
N LYS A 107 4.97 10.67 14.58
CA LYS A 107 5.21 9.38 15.26
C LYS A 107 6.70 9.12 15.55
N PHE A 108 7.60 10.03 15.16
CA PHE A 108 9.04 9.82 15.25
C PHE A 108 9.72 10.98 15.98
N ASN A 109 10.39 10.67 17.10
CA ASN A 109 11.18 11.62 17.88
C ASN A 109 12.58 11.79 17.29
N SER A 110 13.22 10.70 16.83
CA SER A 110 14.48 10.69 16.07
C SER A 110 14.20 10.34 14.62
N LYS A 111 14.96 10.93 13.70
CA LYS A 111 14.79 10.81 12.25
C LYS A 111 15.96 10.13 11.55
N ASP A 112 16.94 9.63 12.29
CA ASP A 112 18.23 9.18 11.73
C ASP A 112 18.10 7.98 10.79
N ASN A 113 17.09 7.13 11.00
CA ASN A 113 16.84 5.94 10.17
C ASN A 113 15.52 6.03 9.38
N VAL A 114 14.92 7.24 9.25
CA VAL A 114 13.60 7.41 8.64
C VAL A 114 13.68 8.23 7.35
N ILE A 115 13.11 7.68 6.30
CA ILE A 115 12.91 8.36 5.02
C ILE A 115 11.42 8.68 4.89
N PHE A 116 11.10 9.96 4.80
CA PHE A 116 9.73 10.42 4.59
C PHE A 116 9.48 10.65 3.10
N TYR A 117 8.28 10.25 2.64
CA TYR A 117 7.82 10.49 1.28
C TYR A 117 6.40 11.04 1.26
N GLU A 118 6.04 11.76 0.19
CA GLU A 118 4.69 12.31 0.03
C GLU A 118 3.75 11.25 -0.59
N GLY A 119 2.53 11.17 -0.06
CA GLY A 119 1.49 10.25 -0.54
C GLY A 119 1.78 8.78 -0.29
N SER A 120 1.72 7.98 -1.32
CA SER A 120 1.98 6.52 -1.32
C SER A 120 2.97 6.15 -2.41
N LEU A 121 3.77 5.10 -2.18
CA LEU A 121 4.63 4.55 -3.23
C LEU A 121 3.77 3.86 -4.28
N VAL A 122 3.70 4.45 -5.46
CA VAL A 122 2.90 3.96 -6.60
C VAL A 122 3.69 4.08 -7.90
N THR A 123 3.37 3.23 -8.87
CA THR A 123 3.87 3.42 -10.23
C THR A 123 3.05 4.51 -10.91
N VAL A 124 3.70 5.54 -11.40
CA VAL A 124 3.08 6.60 -12.17
C VAL A 124 3.52 6.46 -13.63
N SER A 125 2.56 6.45 -14.55
CA SER A 125 2.87 6.60 -15.98
C SER A 125 2.95 8.09 -16.31
N LEU A 126 4.09 8.52 -16.82
CA LEU A 126 4.28 9.89 -17.30
C LEU A 126 3.80 10.08 -18.76
N LYS A 127 2.93 9.21 -19.27
CA LYS A 127 2.32 9.42 -20.58
C LYS A 127 1.44 10.66 -20.51
N GLU A 128 1.81 11.67 -21.27
CA GLU A 128 1.13 12.98 -21.33
C GLU A 128 -0.17 12.97 -22.18
N THR A 129 -0.84 11.85 -22.34
CA THR A 129 -2.16 11.85 -22.95
C THR A 129 -3.17 12.38 -21.93
N ARG A 130 -3.38 13.68 -21.94
CA ARG A 130 -4.49 14.32 -21.26
C ARG A 130 -5.71 14.24 -22.15
N GLU A 131 -6.58 13.29 -21.87
CA GLU A 131 -7.92 13.24 -22.41
C GLU A 131 -8.79 14.25 -21.65
N ASP A 132 -9.73 14.91 -22.32
CA ASP A 132 -10.70 15.82 -21.67
C ASP A 132 -11.83 14.97 -21.05
N VAL A 133 -11.46 14.17 -20.05
CA VAL A 133 -12.35 13.26 -19.35
C VAL A 133 -12.40 13.57 -17.85
N ILE A 134 -13.51 13.24 -17.23
CA ILE A 134 -13.70 13.35 -15.77
C ILE A 134 -13.50 11.96 -15.15
N MET A 135 -12.77 11.90 -14.06
CA MET A 135 -12.65 10.69 -13.25
C MET A 135 -13.30 10.90 -11.88
N ILE A 136 -14.32 10.10 -11.56
CA ILE A 136 -14.97 10.08 -10.25
C ILE A 136 -14.54 8.80 -9.53
N ALA A 137 -13.81 8.91 -8.42
CA ALA A 137 -13.40 7.79 -7.61
C ALA A 137 -14.20 7.73 -6.31
N ILE A 138 -15.06 6.71 -6.17
CA ILE A 138 -15.93 6.56 -5.00
C ILE A 138 -15.23 5.73 -3.93
N GLY A 139 -15.05 6.32 -2.74
CA GLY A 139 -14.53 5.66 -1.57
C GLY A 139 -15.54 4.70 -0.93
N GLY A 140 -15.49 4.58 0.37
CA GLY A 140 -16.45 3.76 1.14
C GLY A 140 -16.19 3.84 2.64
N ASN A 141 -16.94 3.08 3.41
CA ASN A 141 -16.88 3.07 4.86
C ASN A 141 -15.48 2.81 5.41
N ASN A 142 -15.13 3.53 6.45
CA ASN A 142 -13.98 3.21 7.28
C ASN A 142 -14.28 3.54 8.77
N LYS A 143 -13.35 3.19 9.66
CA LYS A 143 -13.51 3.37 11.10
C LYS A 143 -13.46 4.83 11.58
N HIS A 144 -13.15 5.78 10.72
CA HIS A 144 -12.92 7.18 11.10
C HIS A 144 -14.03 8.11 10.64
N TYR A 145 -14.85 7.70 9.64
CA TYR A 145 -15.98 8.48 9.14
C TYR A 145 -17.10 7.60 8.60
N ILE A 146 -18.31 8.12 8.64
CA ILE A 146 -19.50 7.51 8.06
C ILE A 146 -19.56 7.88 6.57
N PHE A 147 -19.79 6.88 5.74
CA PHE A 147 -20.00 7.07 4.30
C PHE A 147 -21.50 7.25 4.05
N ASP A 148 -21.94 8.50 3.93
CA ASP A 148 -23.33 8.84 3.58
C ASP A 148 -23.56 8.59 2.10
N GLN A 149 -24.25 7.50 1.78
CA GLN A 149 -24.46 7.04 0.41
C GLN A 149 -25.34 8.01 -0.40
N ASP A 150 -26.39 8.55 0.21
CA ASP A 150 -27.35 9.40 -0.48
C ASP A 150 -26.72 10.78 -0.77
N HIS A 151 -25.97 11.30 0.18
CA HIS A 151 -25.24 12.55 -0.01
C HIS A 151 -24.18 12.42 -1.12
N ILE A 152 -23.37 11.38 -1.09
CA ILE A 152 -22.33 11.13 -2.12
C ILE A 152 -22.97 10.93 -3.49
N TYR A 153 -24.06 10.17 -3.55
CA TYR A 153 -24.80 9.94 -4.80
C TYR A 153 -25.37 11.25 -5.37
N GLY A 154 -26.02 12.06 -4.54
CA GLY A 154 -26.57 13.34 -4.94
C GLY A 154 -25.49 14.33 -5.44
N GLN A 155 -24.34 14.38 -4.75
CA GLN A 155 -23.21 15.19 -5.21
C GLN A 155 -22.67 14.71 -6.57
N MET A 156 -22.58 13.40 -6.76
CA MET A 156 -22.15 12.82 -8.03
C MET A 156 -23.14 13.17 -9.17
N GLU A 157 -24.45 13.01 -8.94
CA GLU A 157 -25.47 13.35 -9.91
C GLU A 157 -25.44 14.83 -10.30
N TYR A 158 -25.37 15.71 -9.29
CA TYR A 158 -25.24 17.14 -9.54
C TYR A 158 -23.99 17.45 -10.38
N PHE A 159 -22.85 16.88 -10.03
CA PHE A 159 -21.61 17.10 -10.76
C PHE A 159 -21.69 16.60 -12.22
N LEU A 160 -22.30 15.44 -12.45
CA LEU A 160 -22.51 14.90 -13.80
C LEU A 160 -23.47 15.77 -14.61
N SER A 161 -24.51 16.32 -13.98
CA SER A 161 -25.50 17.17 -14.68
C SER A 161 -24.89 18.46 -15.23
N ILE A 162 -24.00 19.10 -14.46
CA ILE A 162 -23.32 20.33 -14.90
C ILE A 162 -22.15 20.08 -15.85
N ASN A 163 -21.73 18.82 -16.03
CA ASN A 163 -20.67 18.40 -16.93
C ASN A 163 -21.18 17.40 -17.98
N SER A 164 -22.43 17.55 -18.41
CA SER A 164 -23.12 16.59 -19.30
C SER A 164 -22.47 16.43 -20.69
N ASN A 165 -21.62 17.38 -21.09
CA ASN A 165 -20.85 17.35 -22.33
C ASN A 165 -19.49 16.64 -22.22
N LYS A 166 -19.15 16.14 -21.03
CA LYS A 166 -17.85 15.48 -20.75
C LYS A 166 -18.02 13.98 -20.63
N HIS A 167 -17.00 13.25 -21.09
CA HIS A 167 -16.92 11.81 -20.82
C HIS A 167 -16.48 11.56 -19.37
N CYS A 168 -17.22 10.72 -18.63
CA CYS A 168 -16.98 10.46 -17.22
C CYS A 168 -16.70 9.01 -16.94
N TYR A 169 -15.59 8.70 -16.28
CA TYR A 169 -15.30 7.37 -15.72
C TYR A 169 -15.60 7.34 -14.24
N ILE A 170 -16.46 6.41 -13.81
CA ILE A 170 -16.82 6.23 -12.39
C ILE A 170 -16.17 4.95 -11.88
N PHE A 171 -15.34 5.05 -10.85
CA PHE A 171 -14.61 3.96 -10.25
C PHE A 171 -15.07 3.71 -8.82
N ASN A 172 -15.38 2.45 -8.52
CA ASN A 172 -15.70 1.99 -7.16
C ASN A 172 -14.45 1.44 -6.46
N SER A 173 -14.40 1.60 -5.13
CA SER A 173 -13.41 0.95 -4.29
C SER A 173 -13.97 -0.37 -3.71
N ARG A 174 -13.09 -1.21 -3.16
CA ARG A 174 -13.51 -2.42 -2.40
C ARG A 174 -14.36 -2.12 -1.17
N ARG A 175 -14.37 -0.87 -0.70
CA ARG A 175 -15.13 -0.41 0.47
C ARG A 175 -16.39 0.32 0.09
N THR A 176 -16.62 0.57 -1.21
CA THR A 176 -17.86 1.19 -1.69
C THR A 176 -19.01 0.24 -1.40
N PRO A 177 -20.08 0.69 -0.72
CA PRO A 177 -21.25 -0.12 -0.45
C PRO A 177 -21.87 -0.69 -1.74
N ARG A 178 -22.36 -1.92 -1.68
CA ARG A 178 -22.91 -2.59 -2.85
C ARG A 178 -24.15 -1.89 -3.40
N GLU A 179 -24.94 -1.30 -2.52
CA GLU A 179 -26.18 -0.60 -2.87
C GLU A 179 -25.91 0.59 -3.79
N ILE A 180 -24.97 1.46 -3.43
CA ILE A 180 -24.59 2.60 -4.28
C ILE A 180 -23.94 2.13 -5.57
N SER A 181 -23.09 1.08 -5.52
CA SER A 181 -22.47 0.50 -6.72
C SER A 181 -23.52 -0.02 -7.70
N LYS A 182 -24.54 -0.72 -7.21
CA LYS A 182 -25.65 -1.21 -8.04
C LYS A 182 -26.47 -0.07 -8.61
N LYS A 183 -26.80 0.94 -7.79
CA LYS A 183 -27.56 2.12 -8.22
C LYS A 183 -26.86 2.84 -9.36
N ILE A 184 -25.56 3.09 -9.23
CA ILE A 184 -24.73 3.71 -10.28
C ILE A 184 -24.73 2.83 -11.54
N SER A 185 -24.44 1.53 -11.41
CA SER A 185 -24.40 0.63 -12.55
C SER A 185 -25.72 0.54 -13.28
N SER A 186 -26.86 0.50 -12.54
CA SER A 186 -28.18 0.43 -13.20
C SER A 186 -28.55 1.72 -13.95
N GLN A 187 -28.10 2.87 -13.44
CA GLN A 187 -28.43 4.17 -14.04
C GLN A 187 -27.54 4.53 -15.23
N TYR A 188 -26.28 4.09 -15.23
CA TYR A 188 -25.29 4.48 -16.22
C TYR A 188 -24.75 3.30 -17.05
N LYS A 189 -25.35 2.10 -16.94
CA LYS A 189 -24.87 0.87 -17.58
C LYS A 189 -24.77 0.95 -19.10
N ASP A 190 -25.70 1.65 -19.72
CA ASP A 190 -25.78 1.78 -21.18
C ASP A 190 -25.50 3.23 -21.63
N ASN A 191 -24.87 4.01 -20.80
CA ASN A 191 -24.56 5.41 -21.08
C ASN A 191 -23.12 5.52 -21.59
N GLU A 192 -22.95 5.65 -22.89
CA GLU A 192 -21.66 5.82 -23.56
C GLU A 192 -21.04 7.22 -23.34
N ARG A 193 -21.30 7.86 -22.22
CA ARG A 193 -20.75 9.19 -21.87
C ARG A 193 -19.42 9.12 -21.18
#